data_ac71c462011e13e40389766eb9b5f8c0
#
_entry.id   ac71c462011e13e40389766eb9b5f8c0
#
_cell.length_a   1.000
_cell.length_b   1.000
_cell.length_c   1.000
_cell.angle_alpha   90.00
_cell.angle_beta   90.00
_cell.angle_gamma   90.00
#
_symmetry.space_group_name_H-M   'P 1'
#
loop_
_entity.id
_entity.type
_entity.pdbx_description
1 polymer ?
#
loop_
_entity_poly.entity_id
_entity_poly.type
_entity_poly.pdbx_seq_one_letter_code
_entity_poly.pdbx_strand_id
1 'polypeptide(L)'
;NYDKKEMDGHASGPMNLRSAFISSKGDVYEDHLVDEMVCDCCQTSVTVSNGIPIVVYRDRSRDEKRDISISRYIEGNWTKPVSIHDDNWIINGCPVNGPNIDSNGDKVVVSWFSASNGVPKVSLKFSRDNGMTFGNKIMIDDIINLPTGRVDAEFISDDEVVVSWLSSFEGKGSLFLRKININGNQGEIKKIDDISMERSTGFPQIEKFQD
;
A
#
# COMPACT_ATOMS: atom_id res chain seq x y z
N ASN A 1 -14.58 -8.70 -27.26
CA ASN A 1 -15.90 -9.31 -27.01
C ASN A 1 -15.91 -9.84 -25.58
N TYR A 2 -16.33 -8.97 -24.65
CA TYR A 2 -16.66 -9.41 -23.28
C TYR A 2 -18.00 -10.16 -23.35
N ASP A 3 -17.99 -11.41 -22.96
CA ASP A 3 -19.19 -12.24 -22.93
C ASP A 3 -20.10 -11.75 -21.82
N LYS A 4 -21.32 -11.29 -22.17
CA LYS A 4 -22.32 -10.72 -21.27
C LYS A 4 -22.87 -11.72 -20.23
N LYS A 5 -22.34 -12.93 -20.15
CA LYS A 5 -22.83 -14.00 -19.26
C LYS A 5 -22.18 -14.07 -17.88
N GLU A 6 -21.14 -13.25 -17.62
CA GLU A 6 -20.40 -13.25 -16.34
C GLU A 6 -20.65 -12.01 -15.46
N MET A 7 -21.77 -11.31 -15.62
CA MET A 7 -22.08 -10.13 -14.81
C MET A 7 -22.85 -10.43 -13.52
N ASP A 8 -23.00 -11.68 -13.15
CA ASP A 8 -23.54 -12.06 -11.83
C ASP A 8 -22.41 -12.53 -10.92
N GLY A 9 -21.88 -11.57 -10.16
CA GLY A 9 -20.98 -11.81 -9.02
C GLY A 9 -19.55 -12.15 -9.45
N HIS A 10 -18.62 -11.59 -8.78
CA HIS A 10 -17.17 -11.86 -8.70
C HIS A 10 -16.61 -12.82 -9.75
N ALA A 11 -15.80 -12.30 -10.66
CA ALA A 11 -15.06 -13.11 -11.62
C ALA A 11 -14.50 -14.37 -10.93
N SER A 12 -14.81 -15.55 -11.46
CA SER A 12 -14.56 -16.86 -10.83
C SER A 12 -13.10 -17.31 -10.86
N GLY A 13 -12.14 -16.39 -11.06
CA GLY A 13 -10.71 -16.67 -11.12
C GLY A 13 -9.87 -15.71 -10.29
N PRO A 14 -8.61 -16.07 -9.97
CA PRO A 14 -7.70 -15.16 -9.29
C PRO A 14 -7.36 -13.99 -10.20
N MET A 15 -7.38 -12.76 -9.66
CA MET A 15 -6.79 -11.59 -10.29
C MET A 15 -5.28 -11.72 -10.26
N ASN A 16 -4.60 -11.41 -11.36
CA ASN A 16 -3.14 -11.34 -11.39
C ASN A 16 -2.65 -9.88 -11.47
N LEU A 17 -1.41 -9.67 -11.06
CA LEU A 17 -0.71 -8.40 -11.21
C LEU A 17 0.24 -8.48 -12.39
N ARG A 18 0.15 -7.51 -13.29
CA ARG A 18 1.01 -7.40 -14.46
C ARG A 18 1.62 -6.02 -14.55
N SER A 19 2.75 -5.93 -15.20
CA SER A 19 3.41 -4.67 -15.56
C SER A 19 3.75 -4.65 -17.04
N ALA A 20 3.86 -3.44 -17.60
CA ALA A 20 4.36 -3.23 -18.94
C ALA A 20 5.14 -1.92 -19.01
N PHE A 21 6.04 -1.79 -19.96
CA PHE A 21 6.69 -0.53 -20.28
C PHE A 21 5.91 0.19 -21.38
N ILE A 22 5.91 1.51 -21.31
CA ILE A 22 5.28 2.38 -22.32
C ILE A 22 6.33 3.33 -22.85
N SER A 23 6.53 3.33 -24.17
CA SER A 23 7.42 4.28 -24.83
C SER A 23 6.85 5.71 -24.79
N SER A 24 7.68 6.72 -25.05
CA SER A 24 7.23 8.11 -25.20
C SER A 24 6.24 8.30 -26.37
N LYS A 25 6.10 7.33 -27.26
CA LYS A 25 5.14 7.30 -28.36
C LYS A 25 3.83 6.59 -28.04
N GLY A 26 3.75 5.98 -26.83
CA GLY A 26 2.58 5.21 -26.38
C GLY A 26 2.63 3.73 -26.76
N ASP A 27 3.73 3.22 -27.33
CA ASP A 27 3.87 1.79 -27.59
C ASP A 27 4.05 1.02 -26.30
N VAL A 28 3.27 -0.02 -26.10
CA VAL A 28 3.34 -0.91 -24.94
C VAL A 28 4.23 -2.11 -25.28
N TYR A 29 5.18 -2.42 -24.43
CA TYR A 29 6.10 -3.53 -24.62
C TYR A 29 6.50 -4.15 -23.27
N GLU A 30 7.11 -5.34 -23.31
CA GLU A 30 7.59 -6.07 -22.13
C GLU A 30 6.49 -6.28 -21.07
N ASP A 31 5.40 -6.96 -21.48
CA ASP A 31 4.34 -7.36 -20.56
C ASP A 31 4.82 -8.52 -19.66
N HIS A 32 4.99 -8.23 -18.36
CA HIS A 32 5.45 -9.19 -17.36
C HIS A 32 4.34 -9.56 -16.38
N LEU A 33 4.23 -10.83 -16.06
CA LEU A 33 3.48 -11.31 -14.92
C LEU A 33 4.31 -11.06 -13.65
N VAL A 34 3.78 -10.25 -12.72
CA VAL A 34 4.41 -9.97 -11.42
C VAL A 34 3.95 -10.98 -10.38
N ASP A 35 2.65 -11.25 -10.33
CA ASP A 35 2.04 -12.20 -9.41
C ASP A 35 0.79 -12.84 -10.02
N GLU A 36 0.59 -14.13 -9.77
CA GLU A 36 -0.53 -14.91 -10.32
C GLU A 36 -1.84 -14.73 -9.57
N MET A 37 -1.77 -14.32 -8.30
CA MET A 37 -2.96 -14.20 -7.46
C MET A 37 -2.85 -13.06 -6.46
N VAL A 38 -3.60 -11.98 -6.69
CA VAL A 38 -3.60 -10.78 -5.85
C VAL A 38 -5.01 -10.37 -5.44
N CYS A 39 -5.11 -9.45 -4.48
CA CYS A 39 -6.39 -8.84 -4.12
C CYS A 39 -6.93 -8.01 -5.29
N ASP A 40 -8.12 -8.32 -5.72
CA ASP A 40 -8.78 -7.77 -6.90
C ASP A 40 -9.40 -6.37 -6.70
N CYS A 41 -9.50 -5.90 -5.48
CA CYS A 41 -10.15 -4.63 -5.14
C CYS A 41 -9.25 -3.62 -4.43
N CYS A 42 -7.98 -3.98 -4.23
CA CYS A 42 -7.03 -3.14 -3.52
C CYS A 42 -6.11 -2.43 -4.52
N GLN A 43 -5.88 -1.14 -4.30
CA GLN A 43 -4.91 -0.41 -5.11
C GLN A 43 -3.51 -1.01 -4.94
N THR A 44 -2.72 -0.92 -5.98
CA THR A 44 -1.27 -1.15 -5.96
C THR A 44 -0.57 0.20 -5.89
N SER A 45 0.65 0.21 -5.40
CA SER A 45 1.50 1.40 -5.42
C SER A 45 2.88 1.07 -5.94
N VAL A 46 3.50 2.00 -6.66
CA VAL A 46 4.78 1.81 -7.33
C VAL A 46 5.68 3.01 -7.09
N THR A 47 6.97 2.76 -6.93
CA THR A 47 8.01 3.80 -6.87
C THR A 47 9.25 3.35 -7.65
N VAL A 48 10.22 4.27 -7.81
CA VAL A 48 11.52 3.97 -8.40
C VAL A 48 12.62 4.39 -7.43
N SER A 49 13.29 3.43 -6.81
CA SER A 49 14.39 3.66 -5.87
C SER A 49 15.73 3.40 -6.58
N ASN A 50 16.56 4.45 -6.74
CA ASN A 50 17.85 4.38 -7.46
C ASN A 50 17.76 3.69 -8.84
N GLY A 51 16.71 3.97 -9.60
CA GLY A 51 16.49 3.36 -10.92
C GLY A 51 15.87 1.96 -10.89
N ILE A 52 15.56 1.42 -9.73
CA ILE A 52 14.90 0.12 -9.54
C ILE A 52 13.39 0.34 -9.36
N PRO A 53 12.54 -0.07 -10.30
CA PRO A 53 11.10 -0.09 -10.11
C PRO A 53 10.72 -1.09 -8.99
N ILE A 54 9.84 -0.65 -8.10
CA ILE A 54 9.36 -1.42 -6.96
C ILE A 54 7.85 -1.32 -6.91
N VAL A 55 7.17 -2.44 -6.80
CA VAL A 55 5.71 -2.49 -6.63
C VAL A 55 5.35 -3.14 -5.31
N VAL A 56 4.37 -2.56 -4.63
CA VAL A 56 3.73 -3.14 -3.45
C VAL A 56 2.24 -3.30 -3.71
N TYR A 57 1.69 -4.36 -3.19
CA TYR A 57 0.28 -4.69 -3.41
C TYR A 57 -0.23 -5.59 -2.29
N ARG A 58 -1.54 -5.67 -2.17
CA ARG A 58 -2.16 -6.67 -1.29
C ARG A 58 -2.21 -8.00 -2.03
N ASP A 59 -1.48 -8.94 -1.50
CA ASP A 59 -1.43 -10.31 -1.96
C ASP A 59 -2.72 -11.08 -1.63
N ARG A 60 -2.87 -12.27 -2.20
CA ARG A 60 -3.96 -13.19 -1.92
C ARG A 60 -3.47 -14.63 -2.03
N SER A 61 -3.46 -15.36 -0.92
CA SER A 61 -3.21 -16.80 -0.97
C SER A 61 -4.50 -17.58 -1.22
N ARG A 62 -4.36 -18.88 -1.50
CA ARG A 62 -5.52 -19.79 -1.63
C ARG A 62 -6.34 -19.90 -0.35
N ASP A 63 -5.73 -19.63 0.80
CA ASP A 63 -6.38 -19.62 2.12
C ASP A 63 -6.87 -18.23 2.51
N GLU A 64 -7.00 -17.33 1.53
CA GLU A 64 -7.48 -15.95 1.73
C GLU A 64 -6.63 -15.11 2.70
N LYS A 65 -5.35 -15.47 2.87
CA LYS A 65 -4.39 -14.62 3.57
C LYS A 65 -4.02 -13.46 2.64
N ARG A 66 -4.18 -12.22 3.14
CA ARG A 66 -4.05 -11.01 2.34
C ARG A 66 -3.06 -10.02 2.97
N ASP A 67 -1.85 -10.45 3.16
CA ASP A 67 -0.74 -9.60 3.62
C ASP A 67 -0.19 -8.74 2.47
N ILE A 68 0.70 -7.80 2.77
CA ILE A 68 1.30 -6.94 1.75
C ILE A 68 2.58 -7.58 1.21
N SER A 69 2.64 -7.74 -0.10
CA SER A 69 3.80 -8.24 -0.83
C SER A 69 4.49 -7.12 -1.61
N ILE A 70 5.78 -7.31 -1.83
CA ILE A 70 6.66 -6.44 -2.61
C ILE A 70 7.37 -7.26 -3.68
N SER A 71 7.55 -6.65 -4.86
CA SER A 71 8.43 -7.15 -5.91
C SER A 71 9.24 -6.00 -6.49
N ARG A 72 10.48 -6.29 -6.94
CA ARG A 72 11.41 -5.32 -7.51
C ARG A 72 11.81 -5.77 -8.92
N TYR A 73 11.98 -4.82 -9.82
CA TYR A 73 12.41 -5.12 -11.19
C TYR A 73 13.93 -5.05 -11.28
N ILE A 74 14.58 -6.22 -11.37
CA ILE A 74 16.03 -6.37 -11.35
C ILE A 74 16.47 -7.12 -12.61
N GLU A 75 17.45 -6.56 -13.34
CA GLU A 75 18.04 -7.21 -14.53
C GLU A 75 17.00 -7.74 -15.53
N GLY A 76 15.95 -6.94 -15.78
CA GLY A 76 14.93 -7.27 -16.77
C GLY A 76 13.83 -8.21 -16.26
N ASN A 77 13.77 -8.51 -14.97
CA ASN A 77 12.76 -9.40 -14.39
C ASN A 77 12.25 -8.90 -13.05
N TRP A 78 10.97 -9.18 -12.76
CA TRP A 78 10.45 -9.02 -11.42
C TRP A 78 10.97 -10.10 -10.49
N THR A 79 11.41 -9.72 -9.31
CA THR A 79 11.78 -10.68 -8.26
C THR A 79 10.55 -11.44 -7.80
N LYS A 80 10.76 -12.65 -7.27
CA LYS A 80 9.67 -13.37 -6.62
C LYS A 80 9.06 -12.49 -5.51
N PRO A 81 7.72 -12.40 -5.42
CA PRO A 81 7.07 -11.67 -4.35
C PRO A 81 7.46 -12.14 -2.97
N VAL A 82 7.67 -11.19 -2.05
CA VAL A 82 7.93 -11.46 -0.64
C VAL A 82 7.03 -10.62 0.23
N SER A 83 6.50 -11.20 1.30
CA SER A 83 5.72 -10.47 2.30
C SER A 83 6.59 -9.44 3.02
N ILE A 84 6.12 -8.19 3.12
CA ILE A 84 6.79 -7.13 3.89
C ILE A 84 6.68 -7.42 5.38
N HIS A 85 5.55 -7.98 5.80
CA HIS A 85 5.28 -8.38 7.17
C HIS A 85 4.15 -9.42 7.21
N ASP A 86 4.34 -10.45 8.03
CA ASP A 86 3.33 -11.47 8.24
C ASP A 86 2.29 -10.99 9.27
N ASP A 87 1.35 -10.17 8.81
CA ASP A 87 0.17 -9.81 9.62
C ASP A 87 -0.77 -11.01 9.80
N ASN A 88 -0.69 -11.98 8.90
CA ASN A 88 -1.54 -13.16 8.82
C ASN A 88 -3.02 -12.76 8.76
N TRP A 89 -3.32 -11.76 7.97
CA TRP A 89 -4.69 -11.28 7.81
C TRP A 89 -5.48 -12.16 6.85
N ILE A 90 -6.28 -13.04 7.42
CA ILE A 90 -7.20 -13.89 6.66
C ILE A 90 -8.55 -13.16 6.56
N ILE A 91 -8.98 -12.90 5.33
CA ILE A 91 -10.25 -12.24 5.06
C ILE A 91 -10.87 -12.78 3.78
N ASN A 92 -12.04 -13.42 3.92
CA ASN A 92 -12.86 -13.84 2.79
C ASN A 92 -13.76 -12.68 2.33
N GLY A 93 -13.15 -11.70 1.67
CA GLY A 93 -13.83 -10.47 1.23
C GLY A 93 -12.89 -9.46 0.63
N CYS A 94 -13.44 -8.30 0.29
CA CYS A 94 -12.74 -7.21 -0.36
C CYS A 94 -12.45 -6.08 0.65
N PRO A 95 -11.22 -5.94 1.17
CA PRO A 95 -10.91 -4.91 2.15
C PRO A 95 -10.84 -3.50 1.56
N VAL A 96 -10.65 -3.35 0.24
CA VAL A 96 -10.49 -2.05 -0.46
C VAL A 96 -9.43 -1.17 0.23
N ASN A 97 -8.32 -1.79 0.60
CA ASN A 97 -7.20 -1.16 1.32
C ASN A 97 -5.89 -1.74 0.80
N GLY A 98 -5.32 -1.13 -0.22
CA GLY A 98 -3.97 -1.43 -0.67
C GLY A 98 -2.91 -0.72 0.15
N PRO A 99 -1.64 -1.05 -0.06
CA PRO A 99 -0.51 -0.34 0.50
C PRO A 99 -0.21 0.94 -0.28
N ASN A 100 0.64 1.77 0.31
CA ASN A 100 1.35 2.83 -0.38
C ASN A 100 2.86 2.65 -0.22
N ILE A 101 3.64 3.08 -1.21
CA ILE A 101 5.11 3.09 -1.21
C ILE A 101 5.62 4.43 -1.73
N ASP A 102 6.66 4.93 -1.08
CA ASP A 102 7.46 6.04 -1.59
C ASP A 102 8.96 5.79 -1.38
N SER A 103 9.81 6.51 -2.10
CA SER A 103 11.26 6.35 -2.03
C SER A 103 12.02 7.67 -2.15
N ASN A 104 13.12 7.75 -1.40
CA ASN A 104 14.11 8.82 -1.49
C ASN A 104 15.53 8.22 -1.52
N GLY A 105 16.16 8.22 -2.71
CA GLY A 105 17.41 7.51 -2.93
C GLY A 105 17.26 6.00 -2.73
N ASP A 106 18.04 5.41 -1.83
CA ASP A 106 17.99 3.99 -1.45
C ASP A 106 16.97 3.70 -0.34
N LYS A 107 16.41 4.73 0.25
CA LYS A 107 15.40 4.62 1.31
C LYS A 107 14.03 4.41 0.70
N VAL A 108 13.29 3.48 1.27
CA VAL A 108 11.92 3.17 0.86
C VAL A 108 11.04 3.11 2.10
N VAL A 109 9.86 3.67 2.02
CA VAL A 109 8.80 3.53 3.02
C VAL A 109 7.63 2.78 2.41
N VAL A 110 7.07 1.84 3.16
CA VAL A 110 5.80 1.19 2.82
C VAL A 110 4.85 1.33 3.98
N SER A 111 3.65 1.84 3.71
CA SER A 111 2.57 1.95 4.67
C SER A 111 1.38 1.07 4.26
N TRP A 112 0.67 0.52 5.25
CA TRP A 112 -0.49 -0.33 4.98
C TRP A 112 -1.46 -0.41 6.15
N PHE A 113 -2.67 -0.82 5.82
CA PHE A 113 -3.71 -1.18 6.77
C PHE A 113 -3.80 -2.70 6.91
N SER A 114 -4.08 -3.18 8.12
CA SER A 114 -4.44 -4.57 8.38
C SER A 114 -5.49 -4.61 9.50
N ALA A 115 -6.39 -5.59 9.45
CA ALA A 115 -7.35 -5.86 10.51
C ALA A 115 -7.25 -7.32 10.97
N SER A 116 -6.03 -7.84 11.03
CA SER A 116 -5.76 -9.19 11.53
C SER A 116 -6.32 -9.38 12.94
N ASN A 117 -6.94 -10.55 13.18
CA ASN A 117 -7.61 -10.87 14.44
C ASN A 117 -8.72 -9.86 14.84
N GLY A 118 -9.32 -9.19 13.85
CA GLY A 118 -10.37 -8.20 14.09
C GLY A 118 -9.88 -6.87 14.68
N VAL A 119 -8.56 -6.65 14.73
CA VAL A 119 -7.96 -5.43 15.29
C VAL A 119 -7.40 -4.57 14.14
N PRO A 120 -8.10 -3.48 13.76
CA PRO A 120 -7.64 -2.59 12.70
C PRO A 120 -6.38 -1.84 13.12
N LYS A 121 -5.40 -1.76 12.22
CA LYS A 121 -4.11 -1.11 12.45
C LYS A 121 -3.61 -0.48 11.18
N VAL A 122 -2.94 0.66 11.31
CA VAL A 122 -2.12 1.26 10.25
C VAL A 122 -0.66 1.13 10.67
N SER A 123 0.15 0.64 9.76
CA SER A 123 1.56 0.34 10.03
C SER A 123 2.44 0.82 8.89
N LEU A 124 3.73 0.99 9.18
CA LEU A 124 4.74 1.19 8.15
C LEU A 124 6.04 0.43 8.47
N LYS A 125 6.86 0.26 7.45
CA LYS A 125 8.25 -0.17 7.56
C LYS A 125 9.14 0.66 6.64
N PHE A 126 10.39 0.84 7.06
CA PHE A 126 11.43 1.44 6.26
C PHE A 126 12.41 0.40 5.74
N SER A 127 12.88 0.60 4.53
CA SER A 127 14.06 -0.03 3.94
C SER A 127 15.17 1.02 3.76
N ARG A 128 16.43 0.58 3.70
CA ARG A 128 17.62 1.40 3.41
C ARG A 128 18.50 0.76 2.32
N ASP A 129 17.92 -0.14 1.54
CA ASP A 129 18.60 -0.95 0.54
C ASP A 129 17.71 -1.20 -0.69
N ASN A 130 17.01 -0.13 -1.13
CA ASN A 130 16.12 -0.17 -2.28
C ASN A 130 15.02 -1.24 -2.15
N GLY A 131 14.43 -1.36 -0.97
CA GLY A 131 13.33 -2.30 -0.70
C GLY A 131 13.75 -3.77 -0.65
N MET A 132 15.06 -4.07 -0.48
CA MET A 132 15.53 -5.45 -0.37
C MET A 132 15.19 -6.05 1.00
N THR A 133 15.45 -5.28 2.06
CA THR A 133 15.11 -5.64 3.42
C THR A 133 14.37 -4.52 4.14
N PHE A 134 13.58 -4.87 5.13
CA PHE A 134 12.81 -3.90 5.91
C PHE A 134 13.10 -4.04 7.39
N GLY A 135 13.18 -2.91 8.07
CA GLY A 135 13.34 -2.83 9.52
C GLY A 135 12.09 -3.30 10.29
N ASN A 136 12.03 -2.92 11.56
CA ASN A 136 10.89 -3.25 12.41
C ASN A 136 9.61 -2.56 11.95
N LYS A 137 8.47 -3.23 12.17
CA LYS A 137 7.15 -2.64 11.94
C LYS A 137 6.90 -1.54 12.96
N ILE A 138 6.45 -0.38 12.47
CA ILE A 138 6.05 0.77 13.26
C ILE A 138 4.53 0.90 13.16
N MET A 139 3.84 0.90 14.28
CA MET A 139 2.43 1.21 14.36
C MET A 139 2.24 2.73 14.37
N ILE A 140 1.36 3.24 13.49
CA ILE A 140 1.22 4.68 13.26
C ILE A 140 0.06 5.25 14.07
N ASP A 141 -1.06 4.55 14.13
CA ASP A 141 -2.25 4.97 14.84
C ASP A 141 -2.19 4.51 16.30
N ASP A 142 -2.47 5.41 17.23
CA ASP A 142 -2.64 5.07 18.62
C ASP A 142 -4.04 4.44 18.82
N ILE A 143 -4.13 3.47 19.68
CA ILE A 143 -5.26 2.55 19.92
C ILE A 143 -6.61 3.25 20.20
N ILE A 144 -6.63 4.57 20.34
CA ILE A 144 -7.82 5.37 20.67
C ILE A 144 -8.80 5.49 19.48
N ASN A 145 -8.27 5.43 18.26
CA ASN A 145 -9.05 5.56 17.04
C ASN A 145 -9.20 4.18 16.38
N LEU A 146 -10.27 4.00 15.61
CA LEU A 146 -10.45 2.80 14.79
C LEU A 146 -10.03 3.12 13.35
N PRO A 147 -8.79 2.84 12.95
CA PRO A 147 -8.35 3.13 11.60
C PRO A 147 -9.18 2.35 10.59
N THR A 148 -9.51 3.01 9.51
CA THR A 148 -10.20 2.41 8.35
C THR A 148 -9.29 2.22 7.16
N GLY A 149 -8.03 2.67 7.28
CA GLY A 149 -6.99 2.52 6.29
C GLY A 149 -6.90 3.69 5.31
N ARG A 150 -6.84 3.41 4.01
CA ARG A 150 -6.63 4.40 2.93
C ARG A 150 -5.39 5.24 3.20
N VAL A 151 -4.30 4.52 3.41
CA VAL A 151 -3.01 5.08 3.80
C VAL A 151 -2.32 5.72 2.61
N ASP A 152 -1.57 6.78 2.88
CA ASP A 152 -0.59 7.35 1.99
C ASP A 152 0.65 7.77 2.79
N ALA A 153 1.83 7.74 2.17
CA ALA A 153 3.09 8.08 2.83
C ALA A 153 4.07 8.69 1.84
N GLU A 154 4.69 9.79 2.21
CA GLU A 154 5.58 10.58 1.36
C GLU A 154 6.82 11.03 2.14
N PHE A 155 8.01 10.90 1.55
CA PHE A 155 9.24 11.47 2.09
C PHE A 155 9.22 13.00 1.98
N ILE A 156 9.24 13.68 3.10
CA ILE A 156 9.31 15.15 3.15
C ILE A 156 10.75 15.66 3.30
N SER A 157 11.66 14.81 3.74
CA SER A 157 13.10 15.05 3.80
C SER A 157 13.88 13.73 3.66
N ASP A 158 15.19 13.79 3.81
CA ASP A 158 16.05 12.59 3.74
C ASP A 158 15.71 11.54 4.81
N ASP A 159 15.19 11.96 5.95
CA ASP A 159 15.00 11.09 7.11
C ASP A 159 13.59 11.12 7.70
N GLU A 160 12.67 11.88 7.11
CA GLU A 160 11.29 12.00 7.60
C GLU A 160 10.27 11.74 6.52
N VAL A 161 9.22 11.05 6.90
CA VAL A 161 8.00 10.86 6.11
C VAL A 161 6.79 11.48 6.81
N VAL A 162 5.82 11.92 6.03
CA VAL A 162 4.46 12.16 6.48
C VAL A 162 3.60 10.98 6.06
N VAL A 163 2.80 10.48 6.97
CA VAL A 163 1.81 9.43 6.69
C VAL A 163 0.43 9.95 6.98
N SER A 164 -0.51 9.74 6.08
CA SER A 164 -1.93 10.02 6.30
C SER A 164 -2.74 8.73 6.32
N TRP A 165 -3.85 8.75 7.03
CA TRP A 165 -4.80 7.64 7.08
C TRP A 165 -6.18 8.13 7.48
N LEU A 166 -7.18 7.31 7.18
CA LEU A 166 -8.52 7.52 7.67
C LEU A 166 -8.78 6.70 8.92
N SER A 167 -9.49 7.31 9.85
CA SER A 167 -9.88 6.68 11.10
C SER A 167 -11.27 7.12 11.51
N SER A 168 -11.95 6.29 12.30
CA SER A 168 -13.18 6.69 12.98
C SER A 168 -12.81 7.38 14.29
N PHE A 169 -13.19 8.63 14.42
CA PHE A 169 -13.00 9.42 15.64
C PHE A 169 -14.35 10.00 16.08
N GLU A 170 -14.74 9.75 17.34
CA GLU A 170 -16.03 10.18 17.89
C GLU A 170 -17.25 9.84 17.02
N GLY A 171 -17.20 8.67 16.35
CA GLY A 171 -18.28 8.20 15.46
C GLY A 171 -18.35 8.87 14.10
N LYS A 172 -17.35 9.69 13.75
CA LYS A 172 -17.19 10.33 12.45
C LYS A 172 -15.93 9.82 11.76
N GLY A 173 -15.92 9.86 10.43
CA GLY A 173 -14.70 9.69 9.67
C GLY A 173 -13.81 10.92 9.80
N SER A 174 -12.52 10.71 9.97
CA SER A 174 -11.55 11.80 10.07
C SER A 174 -10.27 11.42 9.33
N LEU A 175 -9.64 12.41 8.72
CA LEU A 175 -8.32 12.32 8.12
C LEU A 175 -7.28 12.74 9.16
N PHE A 176 -6.32 11.86 9.38
CA PHE A 176 -5.18 12.10 10.25
C PHE A 176 -3.88 12.08 9.47
N LEU A 177 -2.87 12.74 10.03
CA LEU A 177 -1.49 12.63 9.59
C LEU A 177 -0.53 12.59 10.77
N ARG A 178 0.65 12.04 10.52
CA ARG A 178 1.76 11.97 11.46
C ARG A 178 3.10 12.03 10.72
N LYS A 179 4.06 12.76 11.29
CA LYS A 179 5.46 12.67 10.86
C LYS A 179 6.16 11.52 11.55
N ILE A 180 6.98 10.80 10.81
CA ILE A 180 7.74 9.66 11.32
C ILE A 180 9.16 9.74 10.76
N ASN A 181 10.13 9.71 11.66
CA ASN A 181 11.53 9.65 11.28
C ASN A 181 11.92 8.20 10.92
N ILE A 182 12.86 8.04 9.98
CA ILE A 182 13.35 6.72 9.52
C ILE A 182 13.92 5.84 10.64
N ASN A 183 14.25 6.41 11.80
CA ASN A 183 14.67 5.66 13.00
C ASN A 183 13.48 5.25 13.89
N GLY A 184 12.24 5.54 13.47
CA GLY A 184 11.02 5.15 14.17
C GLY A 184 10.50 6.17 15.18
N ASN A 185 11.14 7.35 15.29
CA ASN A 185 10.63 8.44 16.14
C ASN A 185 9.36 9.01 15.51
N GLN A 186 8.30 9.10 16.30
CA GLN A 186 6.98 9.52 15.83
C GLN A 186 6.62 10.88 16.44
N GLY A 187 6.17 11.80 15.58
CA GLY A 187 5.60 13.08 16.00
C GLY A 187 4.18 12.91 16.53
N GLU A 188 3.53 14.02 16.84
CA GLU A 188 2.13 14.04 17.26
C GLU A 188 1.19 13.65 16.10
N ILE A 189 0.10 12.99 16.44
CA ILE A 189 -1.02 12.75 15.51
C ILE A 189 -1.78 14.07 15.34
N LYS A 190 -1.97 14.48 14.09
CA LYS A 190 -2.76 15.67 13.74
C LYS A 190 -4.02 15.25 12.99
N LYS A 191 -5.16 15.64 13.51
CA LYS A 191 -6.41 15.61 12.76
C LYS A 191 -6.42 16.76 11.76
N ILE A 192 -6.71 16.43 10.50
CA ILE A 192 -6.75 17.41 9.41
C ILE A 192 -8.16 17.89 9.18
N ASP A 193 -9.10 16.93 9.01
CA ASP A 193 -10.49 17.26 8.71
C ASP A 193 -11.42 16.09 9.07
N ASP A 194 -12.72 16.38 9.14
CA ASP A 194 -13.78 15.40 9.19
C ASP A 194 -14.20 15.05 7.76
N ILE A 195 -14.35 13.76 7.51
CA ILE A 195 -14.73 13.24 6.20
C ILE A 195 -15.83 12.17 6.34
N SER A 196 -16.46 11.82 5.23
CA SER A 196 -17.40 10.71 5.22
C SER A 196 -16.70 9.36 5.45
N MET A 197 -17.37 8.44 6.15
CA MET A 197 -16.94 7.04 6.30
C MET A 197 -17.34 6.16 5.12
N GLU A 198 -18.07 6.71 4.15
CA GLU A 198 -18.56 5.95 3.01
C GLU A 198 -17.44 5.47 2.11
N ARG A 199 -17.65 4.37 1.40
CA ARG A 199 -16.69 3.86 0.40
C ARG A 199 -16.39 4.86 -0.70
N SER A 200 -17.34 5.74 -1.00
CA SER A 200 -17.22 6.81 -2.00
C SER A 200 -16.28 7.95 -1.61
N THR A 201 -15.82 8.03 -0.36
CA THR A 201 -14.97 9.13 0.13
C THR A 201 -13.63 9.23 -0.61
N GLY A 202 -13.17 8.18 -1.27
CA GLY A 202 -11.90 8.20 -2.00
C GLY A 202 -10.69 7.90 -1.13
N PHE A 203 -9.51 8.11 -1.71
CA PHE A 203 -8.21 7.88 -1.09
C PHE A 203 -7.47 9.21 -1.04
N PRO A 204 -7.30 9.83 0.14
CA PRO A 204 -6.47 11.01 0.29
C PRO A 204 -5.05 10.73 -0.20
N GLN A 205 -4.46 11.69 -0.89
CA GLN A 205 -3.09 11.62 -1.41
C GLN A 205 -2.29 12.77 -0.83
N ILE A 206 -1.02 12.51 -0.54
CA ILE A 206 -0.03 13.50 -0.14
C ILE A 206 0.94 13.66 -1.30
N GLU A 207 1.36 14.89 -1.54
CA GLU A 207 2.42 15.19 -2.49
C GLU A 207 3.28 16.31 -1.92
N LYS A 208 4.60 16.15 -1.98
CA LYS A 208 5.54 17.17 -1.58
C LYS A 208 5.63 18.23 -2.68
N PHE A 209 5.21 19.44 -2.37
CA PHE A 209 5.48 20.59 -3.22
C PHE A 209 6.80 21.24 -2.79
N GLN A 210 7.60 21.68 -3.76
CA GLN A 210 8.93 22.26 -3.54
C GLN A 210 8.89 23.39 -2.51
N ASP A 211 9.82 23.30 -1.52
CA ASP A 211 10.26 24.45 -0.72
C ASP A 211 11.40 25.17 -1.43
#